data_bd6f152db5192fa22d03f1b3c3f436ab
#
_entry.id   bd6f152db5192fa22d03f1b3c3f436ab
#
_cell.length_a   1.000
_cell.length_b   1.000
_cell.length_c   1.000
_cell.angle_alpha   90.00
_cell.angle_beta   90.00
_cell.angle_gamma   90.00
#
_symmetry.space_group_name_H-M   'P 1'
#
loop_
_entity.id
_entity.type
_entity.pdbx_description
1 polymer ?
#
loop_
_entity_poly.entity_id
_entity_poly.type
_entity_poly.pdbx_seq_one_letter_code
_entity_poly.pdbx_strand_id
1 'polypeptide(L)'
;IFKAREIILMAWTETKAEIIKKAVEGEISAEIPATYLQLSDNVEFILDEAAASLLTRFDLPWLAEDVTWTPSLIKKAVVWLALEIKKPILKLTDEDYNAHGMAKLVTETGPAYNINIRIFNELQHTITGWPGGKPNVDDSQRPERANPAKKNVIVFSPHPDDDVISMGGTFIRLADQGHLSLIHISEPTRR
;
A
#
# COMPACT_ATOMS: atom_id res chain seq x y z
N ILE A 1 34.08 16.44 -8.76
CA ILE A 1 33.06 15.69 -9.49
C ILE A 1 32.36 16.61 -10.50
N PHE A 2 31.86 17.79 -10.13
CA PHE A 2 31.10 18.72 -11.00
C PHE A 2 31.85 19.31 -12.20
N LYS A 3 33.16 19.07 -12.33
CA LYS A 3 33.94 19.43 -13.54
C LYS A 3 33.90 18.33 -14.60
N ALA A 4 33.31 17.20 -14.33
CA ALA A 4 33.11 16.13 -15.30
C ALA A 4 32.09 16.53 -16.36
N ARG A 5 32.25 16.02 -17.57
CA ARG A 5 31.31 16.24 -18.68
C ARG A 5 30.01 15.52 -18.46
N GLU A 6 30.07 14.39 -17.77
CA GLU A 6 28.96 13.53 -17.45
C GLU A 6 29.25 12.82 -16.12
N ILE A 7 28.21 12.67 -15.32
CA ILE A 7 28.27 11.97 -14.03
C ILE A 7 27.22 10.86 -14.10
N ILE A 8 27.64 9.61 -13.93
CA ILE A 8 26.74 8.47 -13.90
C ILE A 8 26.77 7.89 -12.48
N LEU A 9 25.60 7.87 -11.83
CA LEU A 9 25.40 7.17 -10.56
C LEU A 9 24.62 5.90 -10.81
N MET A 10 25.19 4.76 -10.43
CA MET A 10 24.55 3.46 -10.58
C MET A 10 24.24 2.84 -9.23
N ALA A 11 23.02 2.29 -9.06
CA ALA A 11 22.64 1.58 -7.84
C ALA A 11 21.64 0.47 -8.13
N TRP A 12 21.76 -0.63 -7.38
CA TRP A 12 20.94 -1.82 -7.47
C TRP A 12 20.50 -2.26 -6.07
N THR A 13 19.40 -2.98 -6.04
CA THR A 13 18.77 -3.60 -4.87
C THR A 13 17.95 -2.66 -4.00
N GLU A 14 16.94 -3.21 -3.36
CA GLU A 14 16.02 -2.52 -2.45
C GLU A 14 16.76 -1.83 -1.27
N THR A 15 17.90 -2.40 -0.85
CA THR A 15 18.71 -1.80 0.23
C THR A 15 19.24 -0.40 -0.09
N LYS A 16 19.21 -0.01 -1.36
CA LYS A 16 19.60 1.33 -1.83
C LYS A 16 18.42 2.28 -2.01
N ALA A 17 17.19 1.80 -1.97
CA ALA A 17 16.03 2.61 -2.32
C ALA A 17 15.87 3.88 -1.45
N GLU A 18 16.06 3.77 -0.14
CA GLU A 18 15.98 4.93 0.76
C GLU A 18 17.08 5.98 0.48
N ILE A 19 18.31 5.54 0.27
CA ILE A 19 19.40 6.48 0.03
C ILE A 19 19.30 7.10 -1.37
N ILE A 20 18.80 6.35 -2.36
CA ILE A 20 18.52 6.87 -3.70
C ILE A 20 17.40 7.91 -3.64
N LYS A 21 16.29 7.64 -2.94
CA LYS A 21 15.23 8.62 -2.73
C LYS A 21 15.78 9.92 -2.14
N LYS A 22 16.57 9.82 -1.09
CA LYS A 22 17.20 10.99 -0.48
C LYS A 22 18.15 11.71 -1.43
N ALA A 23 18.94 10.97 -2.22
CA ALA A 23 19.89 11.55 -3.17
C ALA A 23 19.21 12.31 -4.31
N VAL A 24 18.07 11.81 -4.80
CA VAL A 24 17.35 12.35 -5.98
C VAL A 24 16.33 13.42 -5.60
N GLU A 25 15.59 13.20 -4.51
CA GLU A 25 14.39 13.99 -4.14
C GLU A 25 14.52 14.68 -2.77
N GLY A 26 15.53 14.31 -1.98
CA GLY A 26 15.73 14.86 -0.64
C GLY A 26 16.35 16.24 -0.61
N GLU A 27 16.42 16.83 0.58
CA GLU A 27 17.14 18.10 0.79
C GLU A 27 18.64 17.94 0.54
N ILE A 28 19.23 18.95 -0.09
CA ILE A 28 20.68 18.97 -0.36
C ILE A 28 21.43 19.13 0.95
N SER A 29 22.23 18.14 1.30
CA SER A 29 22.90 18.06 2.59
C SER A 29 24.29 17.43 2.48
N ALA A 30 25.22 17.92 3.31
CA ALA A 30 26.54 17.32 3.44
C ALA A 30 26.50 15.93 4.13
N GLU A 31 25.44 15.58 4.84
CA GLU A 31 25.26 14.27 5.45
C GLU A 31 25.06 13.18 4.37
N ILE A 32 24.46 13.56 3.25
CA ILE A 32 24.28 12.70 2.08
C ILE A 32 24.88 13.42 0.87
N PRO A 33 26.19 13.29 0.63
CA PRO A 33 26.86 14.04 -0.43
C PRO A 33 26.30 13.82 -1.84
N ALA A 34 25.64 12.68 -2.09
CA ALA A 34 24.98 12.40 -3.35
C ALA A 34 23.84 13.38 -3.66
N THR A 35 23.24 14.04 -2.66
CA THR A 35 22.20 15.06 -2.89
C THR A 35 22.71 16.27 -3.65
N TYR A 36 24.02 16.58 -3.58
CA TYR A 36 24.59 17.66 -4.38
C TYR A 36 24.51 17.41 -5.89
N LEU A 37 24.34 16.15 -6.32
CA LEU A 37 24.16 15.82 -7.73
C LEU A 37 22.92 16.47 -8.34
N GLN A 38 21.92 16.79 -7.51
CA GLN A 38 20.73 17.55 -7.95
C GLN A 38 21.07 18.96 -8.50
N LEU A 39 22.26 19.49 -8.21
CA LEU A 39 22.71 20.78 -8.71
C LEU A 39 23.40 20.71 -10.07
N SER A 40 23.48 19.54 -10.68
CA SER A 40 24.17 19.33 -11.96
C SER A 40 23.21 18.87 -13.05
N ASP A 41 23.24 19.56 -14.18
CA ASP A 41 22.42 19.19 -15.35
C ASP A 41 22.94 17.97 -16.11
N ASN A 42 24.16 17.50 -15.78
CA ASN A 42 24.85 16.42 -16.50
C ASN A 42 24.97 15.15 -15.64
N VAL A 43 23.91 14.80 -14.91
CA VAL A 43 23.86 13.60 -14.07
C VAL A 43 22.83 12.62 -14.60
N GLU A 44 23.25 11.36 -14.74
CA GLU A 44 22.37 10.25 -15.06
C GLU A 44 22.35 9.26 -13.90
N PHE A 45 21.15 8.85 -13.48
CA PHE A 45 20.93 7.79 -12.48
C PHE A 45 20.48 6.52 -13.19
N ILE A 46 21.33 5.49 -13.17
CA ILE A 46 21.02 4.16 -13.69
C ILE A 46 20.66 3.26 -12.51
N LEU A 47 19.38 2.91 -12.41
CA LEU A 47 18.81 2.20 -11.26
C LEU A 47 18.04 0.97 -11.76
N ASP A 48 18.06 -0.12 -10.97
CA ASP A 48 17.06 -1.17 -11.14
C ASP A 48 15.73 -0.78 -10.48
N GLU A 49 14.67 -1.54 -10.76
CA GLU A 49 13.33 -1.26 -10.19
C GLU A 49 13.35 -1.29 -8.66
N ALA A 50 14.17 -2.15 -8.05
CA ALA A 50 14.25 -2.29 -6.61
C ALA A 50 14.91 -1.05 -5.96
N ALA A 51 16.00 -0.55 -6.54
CA ALA A 51 16.65 0.67 -6.06
C ALA A 51 15.81 1.93 -6.31
N ALA A 52 14.98 1.94 -7.36
CA ALA A 52 14.10 3.05 -7.70
C ALA A 52 12.73 3.01 -6.98
N SER A 53 12.40 1.92 -6.27
CA SER A 53 11.06 1.62 -5.77
C SER A 53 10.44 2.69 -4.87
N LEU A 54 11.24 3.48 -4.15
CA LEU A 54 10.79 4.54 -3.27
C LEU A 54 10.77 5.93 -3.92
N LEU A 55 11.28 6.10 -5.14
CA LEU A 55 11.16 7.37 -5.85
C LEU A 55 9.69 7.71 -6.09
N THR A 56 9.33 8.98 -5.90
CA THR A 56 7.94 9.45 -6.01
C THR A 56 7.29 9.02 -7.32
N ARG A 57 8.02 9.04 -8.42
CA ARG A 57 7.56 8.60 -9.74
C ARG A 57 7.11 7.13 -9.77
N PHE A 58 7.69 6.26 -8.95
CA PHE A 58 7.37 4.82 -8.88
C PHE A 58 6.43 4.50 -7.71
N ASP A 59 6.66 5.13 -6.57
CA ASP A 59 5.85 4.86 -5.38
C ASP A 59 4.51 5.61 -5.41
N LEU A 60 4.53 6.90 -5.72
CA LEU A 60 3.36 7.78 -5.72
C LEU A 60 3.25 8.51 -7.07
N PRO A 61 3.10 7.79 -8.20
CA PRO A 61 3.26 8.36 -9.53
C PRO A 61 2.32 9.53 -9.81
N TRP A 62 1.12 9.55 -9.22
CA TRP A 62 0.15 10.64 -9.37
C TRP A 62 0.62 11.98 -8.78
N LEU A 63 1.65 11.98 -7.94
CA LEU A 63 2.28 13.21 -7.44
C LEU A 63 3.37 13.75 -8.37
N ALA A 64 3.90 12.91 -9.25
CA ALA A 64 5.02 13.25 -10.12
C ALA A 64 4.60 13.51 -11.58
N GLU A 65 3.58 12.80 -12.06
CA GLU A 65 3.15 12.86 -13.46
C GLU A 65 1.66 12.52 -13.64
N ASP A 66 1.16 12.75 -14.84
CA ASP A 66 -0.19 12.37 -15.21
C ASP A 66 -0.26 10.84 -15.38
N VAL A 67 -1.19 10.19 -14.70
CA VAL A 67 -1.30 8.74 -14.65
C VAL A 67 -2.61 8.23 -15.25
N THR A 68 -2.60 6.98 -15.73
CA THR A 68 -3.82 6.25 -16.05
C THR A 68 -4.32 5.53 -14.80
N TRP A 69 -5.52 5.85 -14.34
CA TRP A 69 -6.10 5.32 -13.12
C TRP A 69 -6.60 3.87 -13.28
N THR A 70 -5.74 2.92 -12.98
CA THR A 70 -6.13 1.50 -12.89
C THR A 70 -6.75 1.18 -11.53
N PRO A 71 -7.57 0.11 -11.38
CA PRO A 71 -8.14 -0.27 -10.09
C PRO A 71 -7.10 -0.44 -8.98
N SER A 72 -5.95 -1.04 -9.28
CA SER A 72 -4.86 -1.22 -8.32
C SER A 72 -4.24 0.11 -7.89
N LEU A 73 -4.04 1.03 -8.84
CA LEU A 73 -3.49 2.36 -8.54
C LEU A 73 -4.47 3.20 -7.72
N ILE A 74 -5.75 3.15 -8.04
CA ILE A 74 -6.80 3.81 -7.25
C ILE A 74 -6.79 3.32 -5.81
N LYS A 75 -6.75 2.00 -5.61
CA LYS A 75 -6.68 1.40 -4.27
C LYS A 75 -5.44 1.87 -3.52
N LYS A 76 -4.26 1.83 -4.15
CA LYS A 76 -3.00 2.31 -3.56
C LYS A 76 -3.13 3.78 -3.15
N ALA A 77 -3.62 4.64 -4.03
CA ALA A 77 -3.74 6.07 -3.80
C ALA A 77 -4.72 6.41 -2.66
N VAL A 78 -5.87 5.73 -2.61
CA VAL A 78 -6.87 5.95 -1.54
C VAL A 78 -6.33 5.51 -0.17
N VAL A 79 -5.66 4.36 -0.10
CA VAL A 79 -5.06 3.88 1.14
C VAL A 79 -3.94 4.83 1.58
N TRP A 80 -3.07 5.23 0.66
CA TRP A 80 -2.01 6.20 0.94
C TRP A 80 -2.60 7.53 1.47
N LEU A 81 -3.60 8.10 0.79
CA LEU A 81 -4.22 9.36 1.21
C LEU A 81 -4.80 9.26 2.62
N ALA A 82 -5.51 8.17 2.93
CA ALA A 82 -6.10 7.96 4.25
C ALA A 82 -5.04 7.91 5.36
N LEU A 83 -3.87 7.29 5.08
CA LEU A 83 -2.76 7.20 6.02
C LEU A 83 -2.02 8.55 6.15
N GLU A 84 -1.78 9.23 5.03
CA GLU A 84 -1.06 10.51 4.97
C GLU A 84 -1.77 11.58 5.81
N ILE A 85 -3.07 11.77 5.59
CA ILE A 85 -3.84 12.78 6.31
C ILE A 85 -4.50 12.25 7.59
N LYS A 86 -4.25 10.97 7.95
CA LYS A 86 -4.80 10.29 9.14
C LYS A 86 -6.33 10.37 9.22
N LYS A 87 -6.99 10.19 8.10
CA LYS A 87 -8.44 10.31 7.97
C LYS A 87 -9.04 8.98 7.48
N PRO A 88 -10.10 8.46 8.12
CA PRO A 88 -10.73 7.23 7.65
C PRO A 88 -11.18 7.31 6.19
N ILE A 89 -11.01 6.24 5.42
CA ILE A 89 -11.34 6.19 3.98
C ILE A 89 -12.76 6.72 3.71
N LEU A 90 -13.76 6.29 4.48
CA LEU A 90 -15.15 6.73 4.30
C LEU A 90 -15.40 8.22 4.61
N LYS A 91 -14.41 8.93 5.15
CA LYS A 91 -14.49 10.36 5.46
C LYS A 91 -13.65 11.23 4.53
N LEU A 92 -12.94 10.66 3.57
CA LEU A 92 -12.20 11.42 2.56
C LEU A 92 -13.19 12.22 1.69
N THR A 93 -12.82 13.45 1.35
CA THR A 93 -13.63 14.38 0.56
C THR A 93 -12.98 14.68 -0.78
N ASP A 94 -13.70 15.27 -1.71
CA ASP A 94 -13.14 15.69 -3.01
C ASP A 94 -11.98 16.68 -2.83
N GLU A 95 -12.04 17.54 -1.81
CA GLU A 95 -10.97 18.47 -1.45
C GLU A 95 -9.71 17.73 -1.01
N ASP A 96 -9.85 16.66 -0.21
CA ASP A 96 -8.70 15.84 0.21
C ASP A 96 -7.99 15.23 -1.01
N TYR A 97 -8.73 14.70 -1.97
CA TYR A 97 -8.18 14.16 -3.22
C TYR A 97 -7.51 15.25 -4.07
N ASN A 98 -8.20 16.37 -4.25
CA ASN A 98 -7.70 17.47 -5.07
C ASN A 98 -6.40 18.08 -4.51
N ALA A 99 -6.33 18.25 -3.18
CA ALA A 99 -5.15 18.79 -2.51
C ALA A 99 -3.92 17.86 -2.61
N HIS A 100 -4.13 16.58 -2.93
CA HIS A 100 -3.06 15.57 -2.99
C HIS A 100 -2.84 14.99 -4.40
N GLY A 101 -3.06 15.79 -5.44
CA GLY A 101 -2.71 15.44 -6.81
C GLY A 101 -3.69 14.48 -7.50
N MET A 102 -4.86 14.22 -6.91
CA MET A 102 -5.83 13.24 -7.43
C MET A 102 -7.10 13.87 -8.02
N ALA A 103 -7.05 15.14 -8.43
CA ALA A 103 -8.20 15.83 -9.05
C ALA A 103 -8.72 15.08 -10.30
N LYS A 104 -7.81 14.54 -11.10
CA LYS A 104 -8.13 13.75 -12.29
C LYS A 104 -8.87 12.46 -11.93
N LEU A 105 -8.47 11.79 -10.84
CA LEU A 105 -9.16 10.60 -10.35
C LEU A 105 -10.63 10.89 -10.05
N VAL A 106 -10.92 11.97 -9.32
CA VAL A 106 -12.28 12.38 -8.98
C VAL A 106 -13.08 12.72 -10.25
N THR A 107 -12.44 13.39 -11.22
CA THR A 107 -13.08 13.77 -12.49
C THR A 107 -13.43 12.55 -13.35
N GLU A 108 -12.54 11.55 -13.43
CA GLU A 108 -12.71 10.38 -14.30
C GLU A 108 -13.60 9.28 -13.67
N THR A 109 -13.53 9.11 -12.35
CA THR A 109 -14.19 7.97 -11.68
C THR A 109 -15.40 8.35 -10.82
N GLY A 110 -15.67 9.65 -10.68
CA GLY A 110 -16.77 10.21 -9.89
C GLY A 110 -16.33 10.70 -8.50
N PRO A 111 -17.28 11.20 -7.69
CA PRO A 111 -16.98 11.85 -6.43
C PRO A 111 -16.32 10.92 -5.42
N ALA A 112 -15.52 11.49 -4.53
CA ALA A 112 -14.83 10.81 -3.44
C ALA A 112 -15.72 9.80 -2.68
N TYR A 113 -16.97 10.17 -2.44
CA TYR A 113 -17.93 9.29 -1.78
C TYR A 113 -18.04 7.91 -2.45
N ASN A 114 -18.16 7.85 -3.76
CA ASN A 114 -18.30 6.61 -4.51
C ASN A 114 -16.98 5.82 -4.54
N ILE A 115 -15.86 6.51 -4.70
CA ILE A 115 -14.51 5.92 -4.66
C ILE A 115 -14.27 5.28 -3.30
N ASN A 116 -14.55 6.01 -2.24
CA ASN A 116 -14.37 5.58 -0.85
C ASN A 116 -15.15 4.31 -0.53
N ILE A 117 -16.43 4.27 -0.88
CA ILE A 117 -17.29 3.09 -0.64
C ILE A 117 -16.75 1.88 -1.40
N ARG A 118 -16.40 2.05 -2.67
CA ARG A 118 -15.84 0.96 -3.49
C ARG A 118 -14.58 0.38 -2.87
N ILE A 119 -13.60 1.24 -2.54
CA ILE A 119 -12.33 0.81 -1.98
C ILE A 119 -12.50 0.22 -0.58
N PHE A 120 -13.33 0.84 0.27
CA PHE A 120 -13.62 0.32 1.59
C PHE A 120 -14.23 -1.08 1.52
N ASN A 121 -15.22 -1.29 0.66
CA ASN A 121 -15.82 -2.61 0.45
C ASN A 121 -14.79 -3.62 -0.05
N GLU A 122 -13.95 -3.26 -1.02
CA GLU A 122 -12.91 -4.14 -1.54
C GLU A 122 -11.92 -4.55 -0.43
N LEU A 123 -11.50 -3.62 0.42
CA LEU A 123 -10.58 -3.92 1.53
C LEU A 123 -11.21 -4.85 2.56
N GLN A 124 -12.50 -4.70 2.84
CA GLN A 124 -13.22 -5.59 3.77
C GLN A 124 -13.35 -7.03 3.26
N HIS A 125 -13.28 -7.24 1.95
CA HIS A 125 -13.45 -8.56 1.33
C HIS A 125 -12.14 -9.34 1.16
N THR A 126 -11.03 -8.81 1.67
CA THR A 126 -9.70 -9.38 1.35
C THR A 126 -9.41 -10.73 1.98
N ILE A 127 -9.97 -11.06 3.14
CA ILE A 127 -9.68 -12.32 3.87
C ILE A 127 -10.92 -13.22 3.94
N THR A 128 -11.94 -12.82 4.70
CA THR A 128 -13.08 -13.67 5.05
C THR A 128 -14.37 -13.33 4.30
N GLY A 129 -14.30 -12.38 3.39
CA GLY A 129 -15.47 -11.73 2.81
C GLY A 129 -16.20 -10.83 3.81
N TRP A 130 -16.97 -9.89 3.31
CA TRP A 130 -17.72 -8.95 4.13
C TRP A 130 -19.21 -8.97 3.79
N PRO A 131 -20.06 -8.55 4.70
CA PRO A 131 -19.84 -8.36 6.13
C PRO A 131 -19.81 -9.70 6.84
N GLY A 132 -18.73 -9.95 7.58
CA GLY A 132 -18.71 -11.06 8.49
C GLY A 132 -19.84 -10.93 9.51
N GLY A 133 -20.45 -12.02 9.90
CA GLY A 133 -21.24 -12.11 11.10
C GLY A 133 -22.71 -11.74 11.04
N LYS A 134 -23.31 -11.46 9.90
CA LYS A 134 -24.78 -11.46 9.78
C LYS A 134 -25.24 -12.74 9.09
N PRO A 135 -25.66 -13.78 9.84
CA PRO A 135 -26.34 -14.92 9.23
C PRO A 135 -27.62 -14.43 8.52
N ASN A 136 -27.96 -15.03 7.42
CA ASN A 136 -29.19 -14.72 6.64
C ASN A 136 -29.20 -13.35 5.90
N VAL A 137 -28.04 -12.75 5.64
CA VAL A 137 -27.96 -11.61 4.72
C VAL A 137 -27.95 -12.12 3.28
N ASP A 138 -28.68 -11.44 2.41
CA ASP A 138 -28.65 -11.72 0.97
C ASP A 138 -27.23 -11.59 0.41
N ASP A 139 -26.67 -12.70 -0.07
CA ASP A 139 -25.34 -12.82 -0.64
C ASP A 139 -25.36 -12.84 -2.17
N SER A 140 -26.51 -12.65 -2.81
CA SER A 140 -26.67 -12.77 -4.26
C SER A 140 -25.73 -11.84 -5.05
N GLN A 141 -25.37 -10.70 -4.47
CA GLN A 141 -24.43 -9.73 -5.05
C GLN A 141 -23.02 -9.80 -4.43
N ARG A 142 -22.72 -10.83 -3.65
CA ARG A 142 -21.46 -11.02 -2.93
C ARG A 142 -21.01 -12.48 -2.98
N PRO A 143 -20.68 -12.99 -4.16
CA PRO A 143 -20.31 -14.39 -4.36
C PRO A 143 -19.10 -14.82 -3.52
N GLU A 144 -18.21 -13.90 -3.23
CA GLU A 144 -17.04 -14.15 -2.39
C GLU A 144 -17.38 -14.52 -0.94
N ARG A 145 -18.58 -14.20 -0.49
CA ARG A 145 -19.06 -14.58 0.82
C ARG A 145 -19.61 -16.01 0.85
N ALA A 146 -20.36 -16.37 -0.18
CA ALA A 146 -20.96 -17.70 -0.32
C ALA A 146 -19.93 -18.75 -0.76
N ASN A 147 -19.02 -18.36 -1.68
CA ASN A 147 -17.97 -19.24 -2.20
C ASN A 147 -16.64 -18.50 -2.38
N PRO A 148 -15.97 -18.15 -1.28
CA PRO A 148 -14.74 -17.39 -1.33
C PRO A 148 -13.60 -18.18 -1.99
N ALA A 149 -12.75 -17.50 -2.75
CA ALA A 149 -11.52 -18.08 -3.26
C ALA A 149 -10.64 -18.57 -2.11
N LYS A 150 -10.16 -19.81 -2.18
CA LYS A 150 -9.30 -20.41 -1.14
C LYS A 150 -8.04 -19.59 -0.95
N LYS A 151 -7.71 -19.31 0.30
CA LYS A 151 -6.53 -18.52 0.69
C LYS A 151 -5.67 -19.29 1.67
N ASN A 152 -4.38 -19.01 1.66
CA ASN A 152 -3.43 -19.39 2.69
C ASN A 152 -3.25 -18.19 3.62
N VAL A 153 -3.55 -18.36 4.89
CA VAL A 153 -3.52 -17.29 5.90
C VAL A 153 -2.49 -17.65 6.96
N ILE A 154 -1.60 -16.74 7.26
CA ILE A 154 -0.66 -16.86 8.39
C ILE A 154 -1.10 -15.87 9.45
N VAL A 155 -1.21 -16.37 10.69
CA VAL A 155 -1.51 -15.57 11.88
C VAL A 155 -0.32 -15.60 12.80
N PHE A 156 0.18 -14.45 13.18
CA PHE A 156 1.24 -14.32 14.16
C PHE A 156 0.61 -14.07 15.53
N SER A 157 0.87 -14.97 16.46
CA SER A 157 0.42 -14.88 17.85
C SER A 157 1.62 -14.66 18.77
N PRO A 158 1.62 -13.63 19.64
CA PRO A 158 2.67 -13.45 20.63
C PRO A 158 2.76 -14.64 21.59
N HIS A 159 1.64 -15.09 22.13
CA HIS A 159 1.52 -16.19 23.08
C HIS A 159 0.55 -17.26 22.56
N PRO A 160 0.55 -18.47 23.16
CA PRO A 160 -0.22 -19.61 22.67
C PRO A 160 -1.75 -19.48 22.68
N ASP A 161 -2.31 -18.47 23.33
CA ASP A 161 -3.75 -18.25 23.51
C ASP A 161 -4.27 -16.93 22.92
N ASP A 162 -3.37 -15.98 22.64
CA ASP A 162 -3.73 -14.65 22.15
C ASP A 162 -4.50 -14.68 20.83
N ASP A 163 -4.16 -15.60 19.95
CA ASP A 163 -4.81 -15.80 18.66
C ASP A 163 -6.27 -16.23 18.82
N VAL A 164 -6.56 -17.17 19.72
CA VAL A 164 -7.92 -17.65 19.97
C VAL A 164 -8.74 -16.58 20.68
N ILE A 165 -8.18 -15.91 21.67
CA ILE A 165 -8.85 -14.84 22.44
C ILE A 165 -9.20 -13.67 21.52
N SER A 166 -8.26 -13.23 20.69
CA SER A 166 -8.42 -12.04 19.85
C SER A 166 -9.11 -12.32 18.52
N MET A 167 -8.95 -13.51 17.93
CA MET A 167 -9.35 -13.82 16.56
C MET A 167 -10.15 -15.12 16.41
N GLY A 168 -10.61 -15.75 17.50
CA GLY A 168 -11.32 -17.03 17.44
C GLY A 168 -12.50 -17.05 16.48
N GLY A 169 -13.32 -16.01 16.44
CA GLY A 169 -14.41 -15.85 15.46
C GLY A 169 -13.92 -15.78 14.00
N THR A 170 -12.74 -15.19 13.76
CA THR A 170 -12.10 -15.15 12.45
C THR A 170 -11.62 -16.54 12.04
N PHE A 171 -11.05 -17.34 12.95
CA PHE A 171 -10.62 -18.71 12.65
C PHE A 171 -11.76 -19.62 12.29
N ILE A 172 -12.87 -19.55 13.03
CA ILE A 172 -14.08 -20.29 12.68
C ILE A 172 -14.51 -19.96 11.25
N ARG A 173 -14.53 -18.69 10.92
CA ARG A 173 -14.92 -18.25 9.58
C ARG A 173 -13.95 -18.71 8.50
N LEU A 174 -12.65 -18.63 8.75
CA LEU A 174 -11.63 -19.12 7.83
C LEU A 174 -11.78 -20.64 7.59
N ALA A 175 -12.02 -21.40 8.65
CA ALA A 175 -12.26 -22.85 8.57
C ALA A 175 -13.55 -23.18 7.80
N ASP A 176 -14.66 -22.53 8.11
CA ASP A 176 -15.95 -22.73 7.45
C ASP A 176 -15.87 -22.42 5.94
N GLN A 177 -15.10 -21.42 5.57
CA GLN A 177 -14.82 -21.05 4.19
C GLN A 177 -13.74 -21.92 3.53
N GLY A 178 -13.13 -22.85 4.28
CA GLY A 178 -12.12 -23.81 3.80
C GLY A 178 -10.79 -23.15 3.41
N HIS A 179 -10.42 -22.06 4.06
CA HIS A 179 -9.08 -21.48 3.94
C HIS A 179 -8.07 -22.32 4.72
N LEU A 180 -6.81 -22.32 4.27
CA LEU A 180 -5.71 -22.89 5.03
C LEU A 180 -5.16 -21.82 5.97
N SER A 181 -5.22 -22.08 7.29
CA SER A 181 -4.70 -21.17 8.31
C SER A 181 -3.51 -21.80 9.02
N LEU A 182 -2.42 -21.06 9.10
CA LEU A 182 -1.22 -21.40 9.86
C LEU A 182 -1.03 -20.40 10.99
N ILE A 183 -0.86 -20.88 12.22
CA ILE A 183 -0.59 -20.04 13.38
C ILE A 183 0.90 -20.14 13.70
N HIS A 184 1.56 -19.00 13.78
CA HIS A 184 2.95 -18.89 14.23
C HIS A 184 2.98 -18.22 15.60
N ILE A 185 3.47 -18.95 16.60
CA ILE A 185 3.65 -18.44 17.96
C ILE A 185 5.05 -17.87 18.08
N SER A 186 5.16 -16.57 18.41
CA SER A 186 6.43 -15.82 18.37
C SER A 186 7.29 -16.04 19.63
N GLU A 187 6.67 -16.35 20.76
CA GLU A 187 7.41 -16.61 21.99
C GLU A 187 7.59 -18.10 22.24
N PRO A 188 8.82 -18.54 22.64
CA PRO A 188 9.02 -19.93 23.02
C PRO A 188 8.22 -20.22 24.28
N THR A 189 7.38 -21.26 24.23
CA THR A 189 6.76 -21.83 25.42
C THR A 189 7.84 -22.23 26.41
N ARG A 190 7.91 -21.57 27.57
CA ARG A 190 8.75 -22.05 28.68
C ARG A 190 8.22 -23.41 29.07
N ARG A 191 9.05 -24.44 28.90
CA ARG A 191 8.81 -25.78 29.42
C ARG A 191 9.02 -25.77 30.94
#